data_400770f84d934cdd8636bc8cfb9ead76
#
_entry.id   400770f84d934cdd8636bc8cfb9ead76
#
_cell.length_a   1.000
_cell.length_b   1.000
_cell.length_c   1.000
_cell.angle_alpha   90.00
_cell.angle_beta   90.00
_cell.angle_gamma   90.00
#
_symmetry.space_group_name_H-M   'P 1'
#
loop_
_entity.id
_entity.type
_entity.pdbx_description
1 polymer ?
#
loop_
_entity_poly.entity_id
_entity_poly.type
_entity_poly.pdbx_seq_one_letter_code
_entity_poly.pdbx_strand_id
1 'polypeptide(L)'
;MQRRDFISGAAVGSVCAMAPAAVAQTATGKKSKKKSCKITVLKKTIHNDLYQKYRGKEGRLCTVLEEGQEFSVTSPYKPPEGFCQWAWADIRQFILGVWFGREDAVVACCTDGFRPVIFKIEQEA
;
A
#
# COMPACT_ATOMS: atom_id res chain seq x y z
N MET A 1 40.87 21.20 -17.54
CA MET A 1 40.24 20.21 -16.62
C MET A 1 41.35 19.42 -15.93
N GLN A 2 41.67 19.72 -14.68
CA GLN A 2 42.76 19.07 -13.96
C GLN A 2 42.19 17.98 -13.06
N ARG A 3 42.66 16.76 -13.25
CA ARG A 3 42.43 15.63 -12.37
C ARG A 3 43.29 15.82 -11.12
N ARG A 4 42.69 15.77 -9.94
CA ARG A 4 43.39 15.77 -8.67
C ARG A 4 43.69 14.34 -8.26
N ASP A 5 44.98 14.02 -8.23
CA ASP A 5 45.53 12.78 -7.72
C ASP A 5 45.37 12.77 -6.19
N PHE A 6 44.77 11.68 -5.68
CA PHE A 6 44.65 11.46 -4.24
C PHE A 6 45.82 10.60 -3.76
N ILE A 7 46.62 11.19 -2.90
CA ILE A 7 47.88 10.67 -2.38
C ILE A 7 47.63 9.49 -1.43
N SER A 8 48.34 8.41 -1.68
CA SER A 8 48.50 7.27 -0.79
C SER A 8 49.27 7.68 0.49
N GLY A 9 48.63 7.53 1.63
CA GLY A 9 49.28 7.58 2.93
C GLY A 9 49.21 6.22 3.62
N ALA A 10 50.34 5.51 3.63
CA ALA A 10 50.51 4.29 4.42
C ALA A 10 50.75 4.66 5.87
N ALA A 11 49.91 4.18 6.79
CA ALA A 11 50.22 4.18 8.23
C ALA A 11 50.07 2.76 8.77
N VAL A 12 51.23 2.23 9.20
CA VAL A 12 51.37 0.96 9.92
C VAL A 12 50.97 1.21 11.37
N GLY A 13 50.13 0.37 11.96
CA GLY A 13 49.79 0.53 13.37
C GLY A 13 48.89 -0.56 13.96
N SER A 14 49.54 -1.49 14.61
CA SER A 14 49.11 -2.21 15.83
C SER A 14 47.89 -3.16 15.74
N VAL A 15 48.23 -4.44 15.74
CA VAL A 15 47.34 -5.58 15.96
C VAL A 15 46.94 -5.64 17.43
N CYS A 16 45.71 -5.28 17.77
CA CYS A 16 45.07 -5.70 19.01
C CYS A 16 44.13 -6.87 18.70
N ALA A 17 44.55 -8.05 19.10
CA ALA A 17 43.69 -9.24 19.08
C ALA A 17 42.62 -9.11 20.16
N MET A 18 41.40 -8.82 19.77
CA MET A 18 40.20 -8.97 20.60
C MET A 18 39.40 -10.17 20.12
N ALA A 19 39.27 -11.16 20.98
CA ALA A 19 38.48 -12.35 20.78
C ALA A 19 37.03 -12.00 20.48
N PRO A 20 36.32 -12.70 19.55
CA PRO A 20 34.92 -12.48 19.33
C PRO A 20 34.13 -13.09 20.50
N ALA A 21 33.45 -12.25 21.26
CA ALA A 21 32.39 -12.69 22.15
C ALA A 21 31.26 -13.24 21.27
N ALA A 22 30.99 -14.54 21.37
CA ALA A 22 29.87 -15.18 20.74
C ALA A 22 28.57 -14.62 21.34
N VAL A 23 27.94 -13.68 20.66
CA VAL A 23 26.59 -13.25 20.98
C VAL A 23 25.66 -14.35 20.49
N ALA A 24 25.19 -15.16 21.42
CA ALA A 24 24.10 -16.11 21.16
C ALA A 24 22.84 -15.32 20.79
N GLN A 25 22.56 -15.24 19.49
CA GLN A 25 21.27 -14.74 19.00
C GLN A 25 20.22 -15.82 19.28
N THR A 26 19.50 -15.66 20.37
CA THR A 26 18.26 -16.42 20.59
C THR A 26 17.25 -15.93 19.55
N ALA A 27 17.16 -16.65 18.45
CA ALA A 27 16.09 -16.49 17.48
C ALA A 27 14.79 -16.99 18.14
N THR A 28 14.08 -16.10 18.85
CA THR A 28 12.67 -16.34 19.18
C THR A 28 11.91 -16.29 17.86
N GLY A 29 11.60 -17.47 17.33
CA GLY A 29 10.77 -17.64 16.14
C GLY A 29 9.37 -17.09 16.40
N LYS A 30 9.20 -15.79 16.23
CA LYS A 30 7.89 -15.16 16.13
C LYS A 30 7.27 -15.70 14.84
N LYS A 31 6.32 -16.65 14.94
CA LYS A 31 5.47 -17.05 13.83
C LYS A 31 4.94 -15.77 13.20
N SER A 32 5.40 -15.44 12.00
CA SER A 32 4.92 -14.25 11.28
C SER A 32 3.43 -14.48 11.02
N LYS A 33 2.58 -13.73 11.71
CA LYS A 33 1.15 -13.67 11.38
C LYS A 33 1.06 -13.33 9.90
N LYS A 34 0.34 -14.15 9.14
CA LYS A 34 0.12 -13.90 7.72
C LYS A 34 -0.53 -12.54 7.60
N LYS A 35 0.16 -11.59 6.99
CA LYS A 35 -0.37 -10.24 6.80
C LYS A 35 -1.51 -10.31 5.79
N SER A 36 -2.63 -9.69 6.09
CA SER A 36 -3.76 -9.52 5.20
C SER A 36 -4.43 -8.18 5.48
N CYS A 37 -5.04 -7.62 4.45
CA CYS A 37 -5.86 -6.42 4.56
C CYS A 37 -7.26 -6.75 4.05
N LYS A 38 -8.23 -6.00 4.55
CA LYS A 38 -9.60 -6.04 4.07
C LYS A 38 -9.97 -4.71 3.43
N ILE A 39 -10.59 -4.76 2.27
CA ILE A 39 -11.21 -3.62 1.60
C ILE A 39 -12.72 -3.77 1.77
N THR A 40 -13.37 -2.75 2.29
CA THR A 40 -14.83 -2.69 2.39
C THR A 40 -15.34 -1.53 1.52
N VAL A 41 -16.30 -1.78 0.65
CA VAL A 41 -17.00 -0.75 -0.12
C VAL A 41 -17.96 -0.02 0.81
N LEU A 42 -17.64 1.23 1.16
CA LEU A 42 -18.45 2.02 2.10
C LEU A 42 -19.63 2.69 1.41
N LYS A 43 -19.38 3.32 0.27
CA LYS A 43 -20.37 4.16 -0.39
C LYS A 43 -20.10 4.29 -1.88
N LYS A 44 -21.17 4.23 -2.67
CA LYS A 44 -21.17 4.62 -4.08
C LYS A 44 -21.79 6.02 -4.21
N THR A 45 -21.11 6.91 -4.90
CA THR A 45 -21.56 8.30 -5.07
C THR A 45 -21.69 8.65 -6.54
N ILE A 46 -22.38 9.74 -6.83
CA ILE A 46 -22.55 10.25 -8.18
C ILE A 46 -22.68 11.77 -8.16
N HIS A 47 -22.01 12.42 -9.09
CA HIS A 47 -22.10 13.85 -9.36
C HIS A 47 -23.00 14.08 -10.58
N ASN A 48 -24.31 14.04 -10.40
CA ASN A 48 -25.29 14.18 -11.49
C ASN A 48 -25.19 15.52 -12.22
N ASP A 49 -24.90 16.60 -11.51
CA ASP A 49 -24.68 17.92 -12.09
C ASP A 49 -23.54 17.92 -13.12
N LEU A 50 -22.42 17.30 -12.78
CA LEU A 50 -21.28 17.14 -13.67
C LEU A 50 -21.61 16.16 -14.82
N TYR A 51 -22.32 15.09 -14.49
CA TYR A 51 -22.71 14.11 -15.50
C TYR A 51 -23.60 14.73 -16.58
N GLN A 52 -24.61 15.50 -16.18
CA GLN A 52 -25.48 16.21 -17.10
C GLN A 52 -24.72 17.26 -17.91
N LYS A 53 -23.87 18.05 -17.26
CA LYS A 53 -23.10 19.13 -17.91
C LYS A 53 -22.15 18.61 -18.98
N TYR A 54 -21.44 17.51 -18.71
CA TYR A 54 -20.37 17.03 -19.58
C TYR A 54 -20.71 15.79 -20.42
N ARG A 55 -21.80 15.09 -20.08
CA ARG A 55 -22.25 13.89 -20.80
C ARG A 55 -23.68 14.03 -21.38
N GLY A 56 -24.39 15.10 -21.06
CA GLY A 56 -25.73 15.40 -21.60
C GLY A 56 -26.81 14.40 -21.19
N LYS A 57 -26.63 13.64 -20.13
CA LYS A 57 -27.56 12.63 -19.64
C LYS A 57 -27.42 12.42 -18.14
N GLU A 58 -28.42 11.79 -17.54
CA GLU A 58 -28.32 11.34 -16.15
C GLU A 58 -27.28 10.23 -16.00
N GLY A 59 -26.52 10.33 -14.91
CA GLY A 59 -25.51 9.34 -14.56
C GLY A 59 -26.12 8.13 -13.85
N ARG A 60 -25.33 7.09 -13.72
CA ARG A 60 -25.61 5.91 -12.88
C ARG A 60 -24.48 5.68 -11.92
N LEU A 61 -24.80 5.19 -10.73
CA LEU A 61 -23.80 4.72 -9.77
C LEU A 61 -22.89 3.66 -10.41
N CYS A 62 -21.70 3.48 -9.87
CA CYS A 62 -20.80 2.42 -10.30
C CYS A 62 -21.52 1.06 -10.26
N THR A 63 -21.41 0.30 -11.34
CA THR A 63 -22.07 -1.02 -11.49
C THR A 63 -21.14 -2.19 -11.21
N VAL A 64 -19.85 -1.92 -10.97
CA VAL A 64 -18.83 -2.96 -10.78
C VAL A 64 -18.79 -3.45 -9.33
N LEU A 65 -19.09 -2.56 -8.39
CA LEU A 65 -18.99 -2.82 -6.95
C LEU A 65 -20.31 -2.51 -6.26
N GLU A 66 -20.60 -3.21 -5.16
CA GLU A 66 -21.77 -3.00 -4.33
C GLU A 66 -21.39 -2.49 -2.94
N GLU A 67 -22.24 -1.64 -2.35
CA GLU A 67 -22.04 -1.14 -0.97
C GLU A 67 -22.08 -2.31 0.03
N GLY A 68 -21.15 -2.29 0.98
CA GLY A 68 -20.98 -3.36 1.95
C GLY A 68 -20.17 -4.55 1.44
N GLN A 69 -19.80 -4.60 0.17
CA GLN A 69 -18.97 -5.66 -0.38
C GLN A 69 -17.58 -5.63 0.25
N GLU A 70 -17.06 -6.79 0.63
CA GLU A 70 -15.74 -6.95 1.25
C GLU A 70 -14.82 -7.79 0.38
N PHE A 71 -13.55 -7.44 0.39
CA PHE A 71 -12.49 -8.14 -0.34
C PHE A 71 -11.29 -8.35 0.57
N SER A 72 -10.84 -9.60 0.72
CA SER A 72 -9.60 -9.92 1.41
C SER A 72 -8.41 -9.79 0.48
N VAL A 73 -7.45 -8.96 0.86
CA VAL A 73 -6.20 -8.75 0.14
C VAL A 73 -5.14 -9.66 0.74
N THR A 74 -4.74 -10.68 0.01
CA THR A 74 -3.71 -11.65 0.42
C THR A 74 -2.32 -11.31 -0.12
N SER A 75 -2.23 -10.33 -1.02
CA SER A 75 -1.00 -9.80 -1.57
C SER A 75 -1.16 -8.31 -1.88
N PRO A 76 -0.25 -7.44 -1.44
CA PRO A 76 -0.36 -6.01 -1.70
C PRO A 76 -0.01 -5.63 -3.15
N TYR A 77 0.37 -6.60 -3.96
CA TYR A 77 0.79 -6.40 -5.35
C TYR A 77 -0.24 -6.87 -6.37
N LYS A 78 -1.27 -7.59 -5.93
CA LYS A 78 -2.32 -8.13 -6.80
C LYS A 78 -3.70 -7.76 -6.27
N PRO A 79 -4.62 -7.30 -7.13
CA PRO A 79 -5.99 -7.09 -6.72
C PRO A 79 -6.64 -8.42 -6.32
N PRO A 80 -7.55 -8.40 -5.35
CA PRO A 80 -8.39 -9.56 -5.07
C PRO A 80 -9.31 -9.86 -6.27
N GLU A 81 -9.74 -11.10 -6.36
CA GLU A 81 -10.65 -11.54 -7.42
C GLU A 81 -11.94 -10.73 -7.42
N GLY A 82 -12.41 -10.34 -8.60
CA GLY A 82 -13.63 -9.55 -8.76
C GLY A 82 -13.52 -8.07 -8.38
N PHE A 83 -12.36 -7.60 -7.91
CA PHE A 83 -12.17 -6.19 -7.58
C PHE A 83 -11.93 -5.35 -8.85
N CYS A 84 -12.41 -4.11 -8.85
CA CYS A 84 -12.22 -3.17 -9.95
C CYS A 84 -10.74 -2.81 -10.14
N GLN A 85 -10.19 -3.07 -11.32
CA GLN A 85 -8.79 -2.78 -11.65
C GLN A 85 -8.47 -1.28 -11.60
N TRP A 86 -9.40 -0.44 -12.00
CA TRP A 86 -9.25 1.02 -11.90
C TRP A 86 -9.13 1.45 -10.45
N ALA A 87 -10.10 1.05 -9.63
CA ALA A 87 -10.07 1.36 -8.20
C ALA A 87 -8.80 0.80 -7.52
N TRP A 88 -8.32 -0.39 -7.92
CA TRP A 88 -7.08 -0.95 -7.41
C TRP A 88 -5.87 -0.06 -7.69
N ALA A 89 -5.75 0.47 -8.90
CA ALA A 89 -4.66 1.37 -9.26
C ALA A 89 -4.65 2.62 -8.37
N ASP A 90 -5.83 3.16 -8.04
CA ASP A 90 -5.97 4.37 -7.24
C ASP A 90 -5.67 4.15 -5.75
N ILE A 91 -6.15 3.04 -5.18
CA ILE A 91 -6.08 2.80 -3.72
C ILE A 91 -4.87 1.97 -3.29
N ARG A 92 -4.09 1.42 -4.22
CA ARG A 92 -2.96 0.53 -3.94
C ARG A 92 -1.94 1.14 -2.97
N GLN A 93 -1.66 2.42 -3.07
CA GLN A 93 -0.75 3.12 -2.15
C GLN A 93 -1.22 3.02 -0.68
N PHE A 94 -2.53 3.13 -0.45
CA PHE A 94 -3.11 3.00 0.88
C PHE A 94 -3.08 1.56 1.39
N ILE A 95 -3.30 0.59 0.48
CA ILE A 95 -3.15 -0.83 0.79
C ILE A 95 -1.72 -1.14 1.26
N LEU A 96 -0.71 -0.61 0.58
CA LEU A 96 0.69 -0.75 1.01
C LEU A 96 0.94 -0.13 2.40
N GLY A 97 0.35 1.03 2.69
CA GLY A 97 0.44 1.68 4.00
C GLY A 97 -0.11 0.78 5.12
N VAL A 98 -1.32 0.28 4.93
CA VAL A 98 -1.98 -0.63 5.89
C VAL A 98 -1.24 -1.97 5.99
N TRP A 99 -0.86 -2.55 4.85
CA TRP A 99 -0.15 -3.84 4.79
C TRP A 99 1.16 -3.83 5.57
N PHE A 100 1.93 -2.75 5.46
CA PHE A 100 3.20 -2.60 6.17
C PHE A 100 3.07 -1.99 7.57
N GLY A 101 1.85 -1.79 8.06
CA GLY A 101 1.58 -1.33 9.42
C GLY A 101 1.92 0.14 9.66
N ARG A 102 1.91 0.97 8.61
CA ARG A 102 2.03 2.43 8.73
C ARG A 102 0.73 3.07 9.17
N GLU A 103 -0.39 2.43 8.83
CA GLU A 103 -1.75 2.85 9.09
C GLU A 103 -2.55 1.64 9.57
N ASP A 104 -3.40 1.78 10.56
CA ASP A 104 -4.29 0.70 11.02
C ASP A 104 -5.50 0.57 10.09
N ALA A 105 -6.03 1.70 9.66
CA ALA A 105 -7.13 1.79 8.70
C ALA A 105 -7.09 3.12 7.95
N VAL A 106 -7.55 3.12 6.70
CA VAL A 106 -7.62 4.28 5.81
C VAL A 106 -8.95 4.29 5.08
N VAL A 107 -9.49 5.48 4.84
CA VAL A 107 -10.61 5.69 3.91
C VAL A 107 -10.05 6.33 2.64
N ALA A 108 -10.31 5.71 1.49
CA ALA A 108 -9.85 6.14 0.18
C ALA A 108 -10.99 6.06 -0.84
N CYS A 109 -10.79 6.60 -2.02
CA CYS A 109 -11.78 6.51 -3.11
C CYS A 109 -11.10 6.27 -4.46
N CYS A 110 -11.85 5.76 -5.43
CA CYS A 110 -11.38 5.71 -6.82
C CYS A 110 -11.46 7.10 -7.46
N THR A 111 -10.73 7.28 -8.57
CA THR A 111 -10.62 8.56 -9.29
C THR A 111 -11.69 8.75 -10.37
N ASP A 112 -12.77 7.99 -10.37
CA ASP A 112 -13.91 8.27 -11.26
C ASP A 112 -14.61 9.56 -10.82
N GLY A 113 -14.32 10.66 -11.49
CA GLY A 113 -14.81 11.99 -11.13
C GLY A 113 -16.32 12.16 -11.24
N PHE A 114 -17.04 11.27 -11.95
CA PHE A 114 -18.48 11.31 -12.05
C PHE A 114 -19.20 10.45 -11.00
N ARG A 115 -18.60 9.31 -10.65
CA ARG A 115 -19.21 8.32 -9.76
C ARG A 115 -18.19 7.63 -8.86
N PRO A 116 -17.50 8.39 -8.00
CA PRO A 116 -16.49 7.83 -7.11
C PRO A 116 -17.08 6.83 -6.12
N VAL A 117 -16.35 5.75 -5.88
CA VAL A 117 -16.64 4.75 -4.86
C VAL A 117 -15.68 4.93 -3.71
N ILE A 118 -16.19 4.90 -2.48
CA ILE A 118 -15.43 5.11 -1.25
C ILE A 118 -15.20 3.77 -0.57
N PHE A 119 -13.95 3.54 -0.16
CA PHE A 119 -13.48 2.30 0.45
C PHE A 119 -12.91 2.56 1.84
N LYS A 120 -13.10 1.60 2.74
CA LYS A 120 -12.29 1.43 3.94
C LYS A 120 -11.27 0.33 3.69
N ILE A 121 -10.03 0.57 4.06
CA ILE A 121 -8.94 -0.39 4.01
C ILE A 121 -8.42 -0.55 5.42
N GLU A 122 -8.39 -1.77 5.95
CA GLU A 122 -7.96 -2.05 7.31
C GLU A 122 -7.13 -3.34 7.39
N GLN A 123 -6.31 -3.47 8.42
CA GLN A 123 -5.64 -4.73 8.70
C GLN A 123 -6.67 -5.78 9.09
N GLU A 124 -6.51 -6.97 8.55
CA GLU A 124 -7.28 -8.14 8.94
C GLU A 124 -6.53 -8.86 10.07
N ALA A 125 -7.22 -9.06 11.16
CA ALA A 125 -6.64 -9.65 12.37
C ALA A 125 -6.32 -11.16 12.20
#